data_37fc79ceb8e6e519ec296d54f22ac113
#
_entry.id   37fc79ceb8e6e519ec296d54f22ac113
#
_cell.length_a   1.000
_cell.length_b   1.000
_cell.length_c   1.000
_cell.angle_alpha   90.00
_cell.angle_beta   90.00
_cell.angle_gamma   90.00
#
_symmetry.space_group_name_H-M   'P 1'
#
loop_
_entity.id
_entity.type
_entity.pdbx_description
1 polymer ?
#
loop_
_entity_poly.entity_id
_entity_poly.type
_entity_poly.pdbx_seq_one_letter_code
_entity_poly.pdbx_strand_id
1 'polypeptide(L)'
;MFKIIAICTTAALMGTTVLAQEAPKTVDQVARPGGTLPGTTDIALVQIASGLLDPTNVTNAGDGSGRIFVTERAGRVKIIDKEGNVLEDPFLDLTAINPLGSDVQTGFVEQGLYSIAFHPKFSENGYFYVHYASLPFNGDGMIVRFTVDPASPDVVSPERTNETAKVIMRIEQPWYNHNGGQIEFGPDGMLYIGSGDGGWEGDPYEAGQDLTTPLGKILRIDVDTEDRPYNIPSDNPYADASSERLMQLFGITEEQFSKIKTRSLPEIWSYGVRNPYEFSFDPKTGNMFIADVGQNHWEEIIFEKAGDGGHNYGWPRMEAAFCHPMTGDPAESECSVVGTLPAAMYPHNTAYPGAPEDTSNAGCSVQGFGVANYGGMDGVYLAGDWCSGRVFGLANDGQSWQFKELIQTGMQFTAGGYDEENNVLVVNANNFYLADQGPDTNPPGSLWRVMAASDVPDGATVAKVAK
;
A
#
# COMPACT_ATOMS: atom_id res chain seq x y z
N MET A 1 55.26 17.41 43.98
CA MET A 1 54.26 18.23 43.25
C MET A 1 54.18 17.74 41.82
N PHE A 2 53.32 16.79 41.53
CA PHE A 2 53.08 16.31 40.19
C PHE A 2 51.74 16.91 39.69
N LYS A 3 51.79 17.69 38.61
CA LYS A 3 50.62 18.19 37.92
C LYS A 3 50.14 17.13 36.92
N ILE A 4 48.93 16.63 37.16
CA ILE A 4 48.20 15.78 36.19
C ILE A 4 47.53 16.72 35.22
N ILE A 5 47.89 16.63 33.93
CA ILE A 5 47.19 17.32 32.84
C ILE A 5 46.11 16.34 32.36
N ALA A 6 44.87 16.70 32.60
CA ALA A 6 43.72 15.99 32.02
C ALA A 6 43.53 16.48 30.58
N ILE A 7 43.72 15.58 29.60
CA ILE A 7 43.34 15.80 28.20
C ILE A 7 41.88 15.45 28.05
N CYS A 8 41.04 16.48 27.90
CA CYS A 8 39.64 16.32 27.53
C CYS A 8 39.55 16.13 26.00
N THR A 9 39.36 14.88 25.55
CA THR A 9 39.00 14.59 24.16
C THR A 9 37.51 14.83 23.99
N THR A 10 37.12 15.92 23.38
CA THR A 10 35.78 16.15 22.87
C THR A 10 35.56 15.27 21.64
N ALA A 11 34.83 14.18 21.81
CA ALA A 11 34.27 13.46 20.70
C ALA A 11 33.14 14.30 20.08
N ALA A 12 33.39 14.82 18.89
CA ALA A 12 32.33 15.44 18.08
C ALA A 12 31.39 14.32 17.62
N LEU A 13 30.20 14.24 18.22
CA LEU A 13 29.08 13.51 17.63
C LEU A 13 28.74 14.26 16.33
N MET A 14 29.11 13.72 15.20
CA MET A 14 28.49 14.06 13.92
C MET A 14 27.08 13.47 13.95
N GLY A 15 26.12 14.27 14.43
CA GLY A 15 24.72 14.00 14.23
C GLY A 15 24.43 14.13 12.73
N THR A 16 24.17 13.02 12.07
CA THR A 16 23.51 13.04 10.77
C THR A 16 22.14 13.64 10.99
N THR A 17 21.97 14.91 10.64
CA THR A 17 20.65 15.52 10.50
C THR A 17 19.94 14.78 9.38
N VAL A 18 18.98 13.93 9.75
CA VAL A 18 18.00 13.42 8.79
C VAL A 18 17.27 14.67 8.28
N LEU A 19 17.53 15.03 7.04
CA LEU A 19 16.82 16.12 6.39
C LEU A 19 15.36 15.70 6.29
N ALA A 20 14.46 16.58 6.75
CA ALA A 20 13.03 16.29 6.72
C ALA A 20 12.60 16.10 5.26
N GLN A 21 12.07 14.93 4.95
CA GLN A 21 11.42 14.66 3.67
C GLN A 21 10.10 15.45 3.63
N GLU A 22 9.83 16.11 2.53
CA GLU A 22 8.56 16.81 2.28
C GLU A 22 8.02 16.42 0.91
N ALA A 23 6.69 16.49 0.75
CA ALA A 23 6.04 16.32 -0.55
C ALA A 23 6.42 17.45 -1.52
N PRO A 24 6.45 17.19 -2.84
CA PRO A 24 6.64 18.21 -3.86
C PRO A 24 5.58 19.32 -3.78
N LYS A 25 5.99 20.57 -4.05
CA LYS A 25 5.10 21.74 -4.05
C LYS A 25 4.80 22.27 -5.45
N THR A 26 5.58 21.82 -6.44
CA THR A 26 5.40 22.19 -7.86
C THR A 26 5.57 20.98 -8.74
N VAL A 27 4.98 20.99 -9.92
CA VAL A 27 5.03 19.87 -10.89
C VAL A 27 6.48 19.50 -11.26
N ASP A 28 7.37 20.47 -11.37
CA ASP A 28 8.78 20.24 -11.68
C ASP A 28 9.56 19.54 -10.56
N GLN A 29 9.01 19.50 -9.36
CA GLN A 29 9.60 18.79 -8.21
C GLN A 29 9.15 17.33 -8.11
N VAL A 30 8.11 16.95 -8.86
CA VAL A 30 7.64 15.55 -8.91
C VAL A 30 8.64 14.74 -9.72
N ALA A 31 9.22 13.72 -9.07
CA ALA A 31 10.27 12.92 -9.67
C ALA A 31 9.72 12.05 -10.83
N ARG A 32 10.54 11.87 -11.86
CA ARG A 32 10.28 10.99 -13.01
C ARG A 32 11.43 10.00 -13.18
N PRO A 33 11.21 8.85 -13.85
CA PRO A 33 12.29 7.91 -14.11
C PRO A 33 13.47 8.57 -14.83
N GLY A 34 14.70 8.23 -14.39
CA GLY A 34 15.94 8.83 -14.92
C GLY A 34 16.77 9.59 -13.89
N GLY A 35 16.27 9.68 -12.64
CA GLY A 35 17.02 10.26 -11.52
C GLY A 35 18.23 9.43 -11.10
N THR A 36 18.97 9.95 -10.12
CA THR A 36 20.13 9.26 -9.50
C THR A 36 19.85 9.04 -8.03
N LEU A 37 19.66 7.79 -7.66
CA LEU A 37 19.45 7.43 -6.25
C LEU A 37 20.73 7.56 -5.43
N PRO A 38 20.64 7.92 -4.16
CA PRO A 38 21.78 7.86 -3.25
C PRO A 38 22.18 6.39 -3.01
N GLY A 39 23.49 6.15 -2.91
CA GLY A 39 24.03 4.83 -2.58
C GLY A 39 24.13 3.85 -3.75
N THR A 40 24.32 2.57 -3.41
CA THR A 40 24.39 1.46 -4.38
C THR A 40 22.98 0.96 -4.67
N THR A 41 22.60 0.96 -5.92
CA THR A 41 21.24 0.62 -6.38
C THR A 41 21.19 -0.59 -7.31
N ASP A 42 22.25 -1.40 -7.36
CA ASP A 42 22.20 -2.69 -8.03
C ASP A 42 21.48 -3.69 -7.13
N ILE A 43 20.27 -4.07 -7.51
CA ILE A 43 19.42 -4.99 -6.76
C ILE A 43 19.25 -6.33 -7.48
N ALA A 44 18.88 -7.33 -6.69
CA ALA A 44 18.42 -8.62 -7.18
C ALA A 44 17.14 -9.02 -6.46
N LEU A 45 16.27 -9.76 -7.14
CA LEU A 45 15.15 -10.47 -6.53
C LEU A 45 15.56 -11.92 -6.33
N VAL A 46 15.67 -12.33 -5.08
CA VAL A 46 16.05 -13.69 -4.68
C VAL A 46 14.79 -14.45 -4.28
N GLN A 47 14.54 -15.57 -4.95
CA GLN A 47 13.36 -16.41 -4.69
C GLN A 47 13.44 -17.05 -3.31
N ILE A 48 12.37 -16.88 -2.52
CA ILE A 48 12.19 -17.54 -1.22
C ILE A 48 11.30 -18.77 -1.41
N ALA A 49 10.15 -18.60 -2.08
CA ALA A 49 9.17 -19.67 -2.27
C ALA A 49 8.50 -19.57 -3.63
N SER A 50 7.82 -20.65 -4.03
CA SER A 50 6.97 -20.72 -5.22
C SER A 50 5.79 -21.64 -4.94
N GLY A 51 4.82 -21.68 -5.85
CA GLY A 51 3.63 -22.52 -5.69
C GLY A 51 2.44 -21.76 -5.09
N LEU A 52 2.51 -20.41 -5.04
CA LEU A 52 1.44 -19.54 -4.58
C LEU A 52 0.40 -19.33 -5.69
N LEU A 53 -0.89 -19.30 -5.34
CA LEU A 53 -1.98 -19.17 -6.30
C LEU A 53 -2.57 -17.77 -6.27
N ASP A 54 -2.29 -16.96 -7.30
CA ASP A 54 -2.72 -15.56 -7.38
C ASP A 54 -2.47 -14.79 -6.07
N PRO A 55 -1.21 -14.66 -5.61
CA PRO A 55 -0.92 -13.97 -4.37
C PRO A 55 -1.28 -12.48 -4.48
N THR A 56 -1.86 -11.91 -3.42
CA THR A 56 -2.40 -10.54 -3.39
C THR A 56 -1.80 -9.65 -2.29
N ASN A 57 -1.10 -10.23 -1.32
CA ASN A 57 -0.41 -9.48 -0.27
C ASN A 57 0.64 -10.36 0.40
N VAL A 58 1.65 -9.75 1.00
CA VAL A 58 2.68 -10.42 1.79
C VAL A 58 3.01 -9.61 3.04
N THR A 59 3.07 -10.28 4.19
CA THR A 59 3.38 -9.63 5.47
C THR A 59 3.96 -10.63 6.48
N ASN A 60 4.29 -10.15 7.68
CA ASN A 60 4.70 -10.96 8.83
C ASN A 60 3.79 -10.69 10.03
N ALA A 61 3.88 -11.53 11.05
CA ALA A 61 3.05 -11.40 12.26
C ALA A 61 3.69 -10.54 13.37
N GLY A 62 4.97 -10.21 13.26
CA GLY A 62 5.72 -9.48 14.28
C GLY A 62 5.83 -10.24 15.62
N ASP A 63 5.72 -11.57 15.60
CA ASP A 63 5.67 -12.43 16.79
C ASP A 63 7.01 -13.14 17.09
N GLY A 64 8.03 -12.85 16.30
CA GLY A 64 9.37 -13.45 16.42
C GLY A 64 9.48 -14.86 15.86
N SER A 65 8.47 -15.35 15.14
CA SER A 65 8.47 -16.70 14.55
C SER A 65 9.23 -16.80 13.24
N GLY A 66 9.45 -15.67 12.56
CA GLY A 66 10.05 -15.59 11.22
C GLY A 66 9.13 -16.10 10.10
N ARG A 67 7.83 -16.32 10.39
CA ARG A 67 6.85 -16.74 9.39
C ARG A 67 6.49 -15.59 8.48
N ILE A 68 6.34 -15.89 7.20
CA ILE A 68 5.80 -14.97 6.20
C ILE A 68 4.40 -15.46 5.83
N PHE A 69 3.46 -14.52 5.76
CA PHE A 69 2.07 -14.78 5.40
C PHE A 69 1.79 -14.19 4.03
N VAL A 70 1.19 -15.00 3.16
CA VAL A 70 0.79 -14.58 1.81
C VAL A 70 -0.69 -14.86 1.63
N THR A 71 -1.45 -13.82 1.27
CA THR A 71 -2.85 -14.00 0.86
C THR A 71 -2.92 -14.48 -0.57
N GLU A 72 -3.84 -15.39 -0.83
CA GLU A 72 -4.21 -15.84 -2.18
C GLU A 72 -5.61 -15.33 -2.52
N ARG A 73 -5.79 -14.78 -3.70
CA ARG A 73 -7.01 -14.09 -4.16
C ARG A 73 -8.30 -14.90 -3.92
N ALA A 74 -8.20 -16.22 -4.02
CA ALA A 74 -9.33 -17.12 -3.78
C ALA A 74 -9.90 -17.08 -2.35
N GLY A 75 -9.14 -16.60 -1.36
CA GLY A 75 -9.58 -16.52 0.04
C GLY A 75 -8.73 -17.36 1.00
N ARG A 76 -7.50 -17.72 0.62
CA ARG A 76 -6.57 -18.44 1.50
C ARG A 76 -5.45 -17.54 1.96
N VAL A 77 -4.93 -17.81 3.15
CA VAL A 77 -3.67 -17.25 3.65
C VAL A 77 -2.69 -18.39 3.83
N LYS A 78 -1.58 -18.37 3.12
CA LYS A 78 -0.51 -19.37 3.22
C LYS A 78 0.58 -18.89 4.17
N ILE A 79 1.23 -19.83 4.85
CA ILE A 79 2.45 -19.59 5.63
C ILE A 79 3.64 -20.08 4.83
N ILE A 80 4.68 -19.28 4.78
CA ILE A 80 6.02 -19.67 4.38
C ILE A 80 6.87 -19.64 5.65
N ASP A 81 7.47 -20.79 5.99
CA ASP A 81 8.35 -20.90 7.16
C ASP A 81 9.69 -20.19 6.92
N LYS A 82 10.49 -20.06 7.99
CA LYS A 82 11.80 -19.38 7.92
C LYS A 82 12.84 -20.11 7.02
N GLU A 83 12.58 -21.37 6.68
CA GLU A 83 13.37 -22.15 5.72
C GLU A 83 12.90 -21.94 4.27
N GLY A 84 11.81 -21.23 4.03
CA GLY A 84 11.22 -20.95 2.72
C GLY A 84 10.24 -22.02 2.23
N ASN A 85 9.77 -22.93 3.08
CA ASN A 85 8.78 -23.91 2.70
C ASN A 85 7.38 -23.35 2.83
N VAL A 86 6.56 -23.51 1.79
CA VAL A 86 5.12 -23.23 1.86
C VAL A 86 4.44 -24.36 2.63
N LEU A 87 3.79 -24.03 3.74
CA LEU A 87 3.08 -25.04 4.53
C LEU A 87 1.88 -25.59 3.75
N GLU A 88 1.60 -26.90 3.91
CA GLU A 88 0.53 -27.59 3.22
C GLU A 88 -0.84 -26.98 3.59
N ASP A 89 -1.14 -26.94 4.89
CA ASP A 89 -2.38 -26.35 5.40
C ASP A 89 -2.30 -24.81 5.37
N PRO A 90 -3.36 -24.12 4.90
CA PRO A 90 -3.42 -22.66 4.98
C PRO A 90 -3.59 -22.20 6.43
N PHE A 91 -3.04 -21.02 6.76
CA PHE A 91 -3.31 -20.34 8.04
C PHE A 91 -4.80 -20.02 8.20
N LEU A 92 -5.42 -19.49 7.14
CA LEU A 92 -6.84 -19.20 7.06
C LEU A 92 -7.37 -19.70 5.71
N ASP A 93 -8.54 -20.34 5.70
CA ASP A 93 -9.22 -20.74 4.47
C ASP A 93 -10.68 -20.27 4.49
N LEU A 94 -10.96 -19.16 3.81
CA LEU A 94 -12.31 -18.62 3.62
C LEU A 94 -13.07 -19.32 2.49
N THR A 95 -12.42 -20.19 1.70
CA THR A 95 -13.09 -20.97 0.63
C THR A 95 -13.85 -22.16 1.18
N ALA A 96 -13.39 -22.67 2.34
CA ALA A 96 -14.00 -23.82 3.02
C ALA A 96 -15.13 -23.45 3.98
N ILE A 97 -15.27 -22.16 4.30
CA ILE A 97 -16.21 -21.64 5.29
C ILE A 97 -16.81 -20.34 4.80
N ASN A 98 -18.02 -20.08 5.26
CA ASN A 98 -18.76 -18.85 4.97
C ASN A 98 -19.03 -18.11 6.30
N PRO A 99 -18.01 -17.50 6.92
CA PRO A 99 -18.23 -16.76 8.14
C PRO A 99 -19.12 -15.56 7.85
N LEU A 100 -20.05 -15.28 8.73
CA LEU A 100 -20.97 -14.15 8.61
C LEU A 100 -21.96 -14.25 7.43
N GLY A 101 -22.06 -15.40 6.73
CA GLY A 101 -22.88 -15.56 5.54
C GLY A 101 -22.34 -14.82 4.31
N SER A 102 -21.02 -14.60 4.25
CA SER A 102 -20.35 -13.82 3.21
C SER A 102 -19.18 -14.62 2.63
N ASP A 103 -19.32 -15.05 1.39
CA ASP A 103 -18.23 -15.69 0.63
C ASP A 103 -17.29 -14.65 0.03
N VAL A 104 -16.06 -15.05 -0.27
CA VAL A 104 -15.11 -14.22 -1.03
C VAL A 104 -15.57 -14.14 -2.48
N GLN A 105 -15.78 -12.91 -2.97
CA GLN A 105 -16.10 -12.65 -4.35
C GLN A 105 -14.83 -12.64 -5.20
N THR A 106 -14.78 -13.44 -6.26
CA THR A 106 -13.65 -13.51 -7.20
C THR A 106 -14.09 -13.33 -8.66
N GLY A 107 -15.29 -12.82 -8.88
CA GLY A 107 -15.89 -12.70 -10.21
C GLY A 107 -15.21 -11.69 -11.14
N PHE A 108 -14.37 -10.82 -10.61
CA PHE A 108 -13.55 -9.88 -11.36
C PHE A 108 -12.09 -9.94 -10.89
N VAL A 109 -11.16 -9.56 -11.76
CA VAL A 109 -9.71 -9.65 -11.50
C VAL A 109 -9.28 -8.88 -10.25
N GLU A 110 -9.88 -7.73 -9.98
CA GLU A 110 -9.60 -6.93 -8.80
C GLU A 110 -10.39 -7.36 -7.55
N GLN A 111 -11.17 -8.44 -7.61
CA GLN A 111 -11.92 -8.94 -6.46
C GLN A 111 -11.31 -10.22 -5.90
N GLY A 112 -11.33 -10.35 -4.58
CA GLY A 112 -10.77 -11.49 -3.88
C GLY A 112 -10.47 -11.18 -2.41
N LEU A 113 -9.63 -12.01 -1.80
CA LEU A 113 -8.95 -11.70 -0.55
C LEU A 113 -7.79 -10.77 -0.89
N TYR A 114 -7.85 -9.53 -0.42
CA TYR A 114 -6.86 -8.50 -0.73
C TYR A 114 -5.63 -8.59 0.15
N SER A 115 -5.84 -8.48 1.47
CA SER A 115 -4.74 -8.35 2.43
C SER A 115 -5.05 -8.92 3.81
N ILE A 116 -4.00 -9.10 4.58
CA ILE A 116 -4.04 -9.49 5.99
C ILE A 116 -3.13 -8.56 6.80
N ALA A 117 -3.57 -8.17 8.00
CA ALA A 117 -2.77 -7.41 8.96
C ALA A 117 -2.85 -8.05 10.34
N PHE A 118 -1.71 -8.22 10.98
CA PHE A 118 -1.62 -8.74 12.35
C PHE A 118 -1.62 -7.59 13.35
N HIS A 119 -2.41 -7.76 14.41
CA HIS A 119 -2.45 -6.77 15.49
C HIS A 119 -1.04 -6.58 16.10
N PRO A 120 -0.62 -5.36 16.47
CA PRO A 120 0.70 -5.15 17.09
C PRO A 120 1.00 -5.98 18.33
N LYS A 121 -0.07 -6.47 19.00
CA LYS A 121 0.01 -7.40 20.14
C LYS A 121 -0.45 -8.82 19.75
N PHE A 122 -0.25 -9.24 18.51
CA PHE A 122 -0.71 -10.54 18.00
C PHE A 122 -0.24 -11.70 18.87
N SER A 123 1.01 -11.69 19.32
CA SER A 123 1.58 -12.71 20.21
C SER A 123 0.84 -12.83 21.56
N GLU A 124 0.11 -11.79 21.98
CA GLU A 124 -0.65 -11.74 23.25
C GLU A 124 -2.13 -12.07 23.04
N ASN A 125 -2.76 -11.49 21.99
CA ASN A 125 -4.20 -11.53 21.78
C ASN A 125 -4.66 -12.45 20.64
N GLY A 126 -3.74 -12.85 19.75
CA GLY A 126 -4.04 -13.67 18.59
C GLY A 126 -4.89 -12.98 17.51
N TYR A 127 -5.06 -11.65 17.58
CA TYR A 127 -5.92 -10.91 16.65
C TYR A 127 -5.22 -10.65 15.33
N PHE A 128 -5.93 -10.92 14.24
CA PHE A 128 -5.56 -10.52 12.89
C PHE A 128 -6.79 -10.09 12.10
N TYR A 129 -6.57 -9.31 11.07
CA TYR A 129 -7.60 -8.68 10.26
C TYR A 129 -7.40 -9.05 8.81
N VAL A 130 -8.48 -9.28 8.08
CA VAL A 130 -8.45 -9.48 6.64
C VAL A 130 -9.39 -8.51 5.96
N HIS A 131 -9.03 -8.12 4.73
CA HIS A 131 -9.87 -7.34 3.84
C HIS A 131 -10.16 -8.16 2.58
N TYR A 132 -11.42 -8.35 2.26
CA TYR A 132 -11.83 -9.11 1.08
C TYR A 132 -13.09 -8.55 0.42
N ALA A 133 -13.24 -8.78 -0.90
CA ALA A 133 -14.48 -8.55 -1.61
C ALA A 133 -15.52 -9.61 -1.23
N SER A 134 -16.77 -9.22 -0.94
CA SER A 134 -17.78 -10.12 -0.38
C SER A 134 -18.95 -10.40 -1.31
N LEU A 135 -19.46 -11.63 -1.27
CA LEU A 135 -20.77 -12.02 -1.77
C LEU A 135 -21.76 -12.08 -0.59
N PRO A 136 -23.05 -11.76 -0.78
CA PRO A 136 -23.74 -11.39 -2.03
C PRO A 136 -23.71 -9.88 -2.35
N PHE A 137 -22.85 -9.12 -1.72
CA PHE A 137 -22.85 -7.64 -1.69
C PHE A 137 -22.13 -6.98 -2.89
N ASN A 138 -22.11 -7.60 -4.06
CA ASN A 138 -21.48 -7.07 -5.27
C ASN A 138 -19.97 -6.80 -5.16
N GLY A 139 -19.29 -7.44 -4.19
CA GLY A 139 -17.88 -7.24 -3.95
C GLY A 139 -17.56 -6.13 -2.95
N ASP A 140 -18.52 -5.75 -2.09
CA ASP A 140 -18.25 -4.82 -1.00
C ASP A 140 -17.01 -5.24 -0.21
N GLY A 141 -16.17 -4.28 0.14
CA GLY A 141 -15.00 -4.51 0.98
C GLY A 141 -15.43 -4.88 2.39
N MET A 142 -15.01 -6.06 2.86
CA MET A 142 -15.24 -6.52 4.22
C MET A 142 -13.93 -6.57 4.99
N ILE A 143 -13.81 -5.76 6.03
CA ILE A 143 -12.73 -5.83 6.99
C ILE A 143 -13.22 -6.64 8.19
N VAL A 144 -12.60 -7.80 8.44
CA VAL A 144 -13.03 -8.75 9.47
C VAL A 144 -11.85 -9.12 10.37
N ARG A 145 -12.07 -9.04 11.68
CA ARG A 145 -11.13 -9.56 12.68
C ARG A 145 -11.42 -11.04 12.95
N PHE A 146 -10.37 -11.83 13.02
CA PHE A 146 -10.37 -13.20 13.52
C PHE A 146 -9.41 -13.33 14.72
N THR A 147 -9.44 -14.51 15.36
CA THR A 147 -8.56 -14.80 16.48
C THR A 147 -7.98 -16.20 16.33
N VAL A 148 -6.65 -16.31 16.25
CA VAL A 148 -5.97 -17.61 16.24
C VAL A 148 -6.02 -18.27 17.63
N ASP A 149 -6.02 -19.59 17.67
CA ASP A 149 -5.81 -20.33 18.92
C ASP A 149 -4.29 -20.37 19.22
N PRO A 150 -3.83 -19.85 20.36
CA PRO A 150 -2.42 -19.92 20.73
C PRO A 150 -1.85 -21.35 20.78
N ALA A 151 -2.70 -22.36 20.97
CA ALA A 151 -2.30 -23.76 20.93
C ALA A 151 -2.12 -24.31 19.49
N SER A 152 -2.60 -23.59 18.48
CA SER A 152 -2.51 -23.95 17.06
C SER A 152 -2.19 -22.69 16.24
N PRO A 153 -0.99 -22.11 16.38
CA PRO A 153 -0.69 -20.79 15.84
C PRO A 153 -0.55 -20.75 14.31
N ASP A 154 -0.49 -21.91 13.66
CA ASP A 154 -0.27 -22.02 12.21
C ASP A 154 -1.55 -22.28 11.42
N VAL A 155 -2.68 -22.54 12.09
CA VAL A 155 -3.97 -22.86 11.43
C VAL A 155 -5.12 -22.30 12.24
N VAL A 156 -5.99 -21.56 11.59
CA VAL A 156 -7.29 -21.16 12.15
C VAL A 156 -8.36 -22.15 11.69
N SER A 157 -8.83 -23.00 12.59
CA SER A 157 -9.83 -24.01 12.22
C SER A 157 -11.14 -23.38 11.72
N PRO A 158 -11.92 -24.07 10.89
CA PRO A 158 -13.22 -23.58 10.41
C PRO A 158 -14.16 -23.16 11.53
N GLU A 159 -14.19 -23.93 12.63
CA GLU A 159 -15.01 -23.61 13.81
C GLU A 159 -14.54 -22.31 14.44
N ARG A 160 -13.22 -22.17 14.66
CA ARG A 160 -12.62 -20.98 15.24
C ARG A 160 -12.85 -19.74 14.38
N THR A 161 -12.75 -19.87 13.05
CA THR A 161 -13.04 -18.80 12.10
C THR A 161 -14.48 -18.30 12.28
N ASN A 162 -15.46 -19.22 12.32
CA ASN A 162 -16.86 -18.84 12.49
C ASN A 162 -17.14 -18.21 13.87
N GLU A 163 -16.54 -18.74 14.93
CA GLU A 163 -16.77 -18.27 16.30
C GLU A 163 -16.17 -16.89 16.58
N THR A 164 -15.04 -16.58 15.93
CA THR A 164 -14.27 -15.36 16.26
C THR A 164 -14.44 -14.23 15.23
N ALA A 165 -15.09 -14.52 14.10
CA ALA A 165 -15.34 -13.52 13.05
C ALA A 165 -16.10 -12.31 13.62
N LYS A 166 -15.47 -11.13 13.57
CA LYS A 166 -16.07 -9.86 13.96
C LYS A 166 -15.92 -8.87 12.82
N VAL A 167 -17.01 -8.42 12.25
CA VAL A 167 -17.00 -7.35 11.24
C VAL A 167 -16.50 -6.06 11.90
N ILE A 168 -15.44 -5.50 11.34
CA ILE A 168 -14.90 -4.22 11.74
C ILE A 168 -15.51 -3.13 10.88
N MET A 169 -15.46 -3.28 9.54
CA MET A 169 -16.01 -2.31 8.62
C MET A 169 -16.52 -3.00 7.37
N ARG A 170 -17.57 -2.44 6.76
CA ARG A 170 -18.04 -2.76 5.41
C ARG A 170 -17.99 -1.50 4.58
N ILE A 171 -17.37 -1.58 3.41
CA ILE A 171 -17.26 -0.51 2.42
C ILE A 171 -18.08 -0.92 1.20
N GLU A 172 -19.21 -0.24 0.99
CA GLU A 172 -20.08 -0.50 -0.16
C GLU A 172 -19.36 -0.13 -1.46
N GLN A 173 -19.39 -1.04 -2.45
CA GLN A 173 -18.74 -0.87 -3.74
C GLN A 173 -19.77 -0.68 -4.85
N PRO A 174 -19.81 0.47 -5.52
CA PRO A 174 -20.74 0.71 -6.62
C PRO A 174 -20.39 -0.12 -7.86
N TRP A 175 -19.11 -0.46 -8.06
CA TRP A 175 -18.61 -1.28 -9.17
C TRP A 175 -17.68 -2.39 -8.67
N TYR A 176 -17.22 -3.22 -9.57
CA TYR A 176 -16.39 -4.41 -9.29
C TYR A 176 -14.88 -4.14 -9.33
N ASN A 177 -14.45 -2.91 -9.58
CA ASN A 177 -13.05 -2.48 -9.67
C ASN A 177 -12.76 -1.27 -8.78
N HIS A 178 -11.47 -0.90 -8.66
CA HIS A 178 -10.95 0.14 -7.76
C HIS A 178 -11.38 -0.06 -6.30
N ASN A 179 -11.20 -1.27 -5.82
CA ASN A 179 -11.61 -1.61 -4.46
C ASN A 179 -10.59 -1.12 -3.40
N GLY A 180 -9.39 -0.68 -3.81
CA GLY A 180 -8.25 -0.57 -2.92
C GLY A 180 -7.80 -1.96 -2.51
N GLY A 181 -7.53 -2.18 -1.23
CA GLY A 181 -7.29 -3.55 -0.75
C GLY A 181 -6.38 -3.65 0.44
N GLN A 182 -5.33 -2.86 0.51
CA GLN A 182 -4.37 -2.90 1.60
C GLN A 182 -4.99 -2.49 2.92
N ILE A 183 -4.69 -3.26 3.97
CA ILE A 183 -4.82 -2.87 5.37
C ILE A 183 -3.47 -3.09 6.07
N GLU A 184 -3.05 -2.16 6.91
CA GLU A 184 -1.78 -2.24 7.62
C GLU A 184 -1.85 -1.47 8.92
N PHE A 185 -1.18 -1.97 9.97
CA PHE A 185 -1.01 -1.21 11.19
C PHE A 185 0.11 -0.21 11.04
N GLY A 186 -0.20 1.06 11.26
CA GLY A 186 0.81 2.09 11.31
C GLY A 186 1.69 2.00 12.56
N PRO A 187 2.81 2.73 12.60
CA PRO A 187 3.71 2.76 13.75
C PRO A 187 3.07 3.33 15.01
N ASP A 188 1.92 3.99 14.89
CA ASP A 188 1.08 4.51 15.97
C ASP A 188 0.10 3.46 16.54
N GLY A 189 0.08 2.24 15.97
CA GLY A 189 -0.78 1.14 16.37
C GLY A 189 -2.21 1.21 15.85
N MET A 190 -2.54 2.20 15.02
CA MET A 190 -3.85 2.31 14.37
C MET A 190 -3.90 1.46 13.11
N LEU A 191 -5.09 0.97 12.75
CA LEU A 191 -5.31 0.26 11.49
C LEU A 191 -5.63 1.27 10.40
N TYR A 192 -4.79 1.26 9.35
CA TYR A 192 -5.01 2.03 8.13
C TYR A 192 -5.63 1.14 7.05
N ILE A 193 -6.51 1.73 6.23
CA ILE A 193 -7.27 1.02 5.19
C ILE A 193 -7.23 1.84 3.92
N GLY A 194 -6.71 1.28 2.83
CA GLY A 194 -6.78 1.85 1.49
C GLY A 194 -8.11 1.48 0.83
N SER A 195 -8.86 2.49 0.41
CA SER A 195 -10.14 2.32 -0.30
C SER A 195 -10.12 3.12 -1.60
N GLY A 196 -10.34 2.45 -2.72
CA GLY A 196 -10.44 3.09 -4.03
C GLY A 196 -11.72 3.89 -4.19
N ASP A 197 -11.85 4.59 -5.32
CA ASP A 197 -13.01 5.45 -5.64
C ASP A 197 -14.31 4.67 -5.90
N GLY A 198 -14.24 3.34 -5.90
CA GLY A 198 -15.39 2.46 -6.14
C GLY A 198 -15.64 2.16 -7.60
N GLY A 199 -14.74 2.54 -8.51
CA GLY A 199 -14.69 2.02 -9.86
C GLY A 199 -15.24 2.90 -10.97
N TRP A 200 -15.18 2.36 -12.19
CA TRP A 200 -15.48 3.01 -13.46
C TRP A 200 -14.44 4.06 -13.88
N GLU A 201 -14.64 4.70 -15.04
CA GLU A 201 -13.73 5.73 -15.54
C GLU A 201 -14.07 7.10 -14.94
N GLY A 202 -13.04 7.83 -14.49
CA GLY A 202 -13.14 9.24 -14.08
C GLY A 202 -13.96 9.49 -12.84
N ASP A 203 -14.17 8.48 -11.99
CA ASP A 203 -14.91 8.61 -10.72
C ASP A 203 -16.28 9.30 -10.90
N PRO A 204 -17.26 8.64 -11.53
CA PRO A 204 -18.54 9.27 -11.90
C PRO A 204 -19.38 9.74 -10.69
N TYR A 205 -19.05 9.26 -9.51
CA TYR A 205 -19.68 9.66 -8.25
C TYR A 205 -18.93 10.74 -7.49
N GLU A 206 -17.77 11.18 -8.02
CA GLU A 206 -16.87 12.12 -7.36
C GLU A 206 -16.45 11.66 -5.94
N ALA A 207 -16.40 10.35 -5.74
CA ALA A 207 -16.14 9.74 -4.45
C ALA A 207 -14.78 10.17 -3.88
N GLY A 208 -13.75 10.36 -4.73
CA GLY A 208 -12.44 10.85 -4.32
C GLY A 208 -12.51 12.17 -3.55
N GLN A 209 -13.44 13.08 -3.92
CA GLN A 209 -13.62 14.38 -3.27
C GLN A 209 -14.78 14.43 -2.28
N ASP A 210 -15.64 13.41 -2.22
CA ASP A 210 -16.75 13.35 -1.29
C ASP A 210 -16.31 12.81 0.08
N LEU A 211 -16.26 13.68 1.09
CA LEU A 211 -15.88 13.31 2.45
C LEU A 211 -16.98 12.56 3.22
N THR A 212 -18.13 12.32 2.63
CA THR A 212 -19.25 11.57 3.25
C THR A 212 -19.25 10.09 2.92
N THR A 213 -18.28 9.65 2.09
CA THR A 213 -18.07 8.26 1.70
C THR A 213 -16.68 7.79 2.09
N PRO A 214 -16.48 6.50 2.41
CA PRO A 214 -15.15 5.93 2.64
C PRO A 214 -14.37 5.67 1.34
N LEU A 215 -14.97 5.87 0.17
CA LEU A 215 -14.37 5.61 -1.13
C LEU A 215 -13.38 6.71 -1.55
N GLY A 216 -12.28 6.34 -2.22
CA GLY A 216 -11.21 7.25 -2.63
C GLY A 216 -10.41 7.83 -1.45
N LYS A 217 -10.13 7.00 -0.43
CA LYS A 217 -9.59 7.41 0.88
C LYS A 217 -8.49 6.50 1.39
N ILE A 218 -7.64 7.05 2.22
CA ILE A 218 -6.96 6.32 3.30
C ILE A 218 -7.77 6.57 4.57
N LEU A 219 -8.25 5.50 5.21
CA LEU A 219 -8.97 5.56 6.49
C LEU A 219 -8.02 5.14 7.61
N ARG A 220 -8.26 5.64 8.84
CA ARG A 220 -7.49 5.30 10.04
C ARG A 220 -8.43 5.12 11.23
N ILE A 221 -8.36 3.94 11.86
CA ILE A 221 -9.23 3.54 12.96
C ILE A 221 -8.44 2.89 14.10
N ASP A 222 -8.97 3.00 15.31
CA ASP A 222 -8.46 2.31 16.50
C ASP A 222 -9.31 1.06 16.77
N VAL A 223 -8.69 -0.10 16.65
CA VAL A 223 -9.34 -1.40 16.84
C VAL A 223 -9.15 -2.01 18.24
N ASP A 224 -8.45 -1.30 19.14
CA ASP A 224 -8.27 -1.67 20.55
C ASP A 224 -9.57 -1.38 21.34
N THR A 225 -10.66 -2.10 20.99
CA THR A 225 -11.95 -1.98 21.63
C THR A 225 -12.73 -3.31 21.65
N GLU A 226 -13.48 -3.57 22.73
CA GLU A 226 -14.34 -4.76 22.84
C GLU A 226 -15.82 -4.45 22.57
N ASP A 227 -16.29 -3.27 22.96
CA ASP A 227 -17.72 -2.90 22.97
C ASP A 227 -18.25 -2.47 21.61
N ARG A 228 -17.37 -2.15 20.64
CA ARG A 228 -17.72 -1.67 19.30
C ARG A 228 -16.74 -2.22 18.26
N PRO A 229 -17.01 -2.08 16.97
CA PRO A 229 -16.08 -2.52 15.93
C PRO A 229 -14.73 -1.80 16.01
N TYR A 230 -14.72 -0.47 16.19
CA TYR A 230 -13.55 0.38 16.31
C TYR A 230 -13.88 1.70 17.03
N ASN A 231 -12.86 2.44 17.42
CA ASN A 231 -12.94 3.84 17.84
C ASN A 231 -12.38 4.75 16.74
N ILE A 232 -12.71 6.03 16.84
CA ILE A 232 -12.08 7.09 16.04
C ILE A 232 -10.91 7.65 16.85
N PRO A 233 -9.66 7.60 16.31
CA PRO A 233 -8.54 8.28 16.92
C PRO A 233 -8.81 9.78 17.02
N SER A 234 -8.58 10.39 18.17
CA SER A 234 -8.92 11.80 18.42
C SER A 234 -8.07 12.78 17.61
N ASP A 235 -6.95 12.30 17.10
CA ASP A 235 -6.01 13.03 16.26
C ASP A 235 -6.23 12.81 14.75
N ASN A 236 -7.26 12.05 14.36
CA ASN A 236 -7.67 12.01 12.95
C ASN A 236 -8.03 13.42 12.47
N PRO A 237 -7.64 13.79 11.24
CA PRO A 237 -7.88 15.14 10.71
C PRO A 237 -9.35 15.57 10.77
N TYR A 238 -10.28 14.61 10.66
CA TYR A 238 -11.73 14.83 10.61
C TYR A 238 -12.47 14.31 11.86
N ALA A 239 -11.75 13.89 12.91
CA ALA A 239 -12.36 13.40 14.16
C ALA A 239 -13.24 14.43 14.84
N ASP A 240 -12.83 15.69 14.81
CA ASP A 240 -13.63 16.84 15.23
C ASP A 240 -14.19 17.53 13.98
N ALA A 241 -15.42 17.18 13.62
CA ALA A 241 -16.16 17.81 12.53
C ALA A 241 -16.61 19.25 12.90
N SER A 242 -15.96 19.92 13.87
CA SER A 242 -16.24 21.33 14.15
C SER A 242 -15.97 22.16 12.90
N SER A 243 -16.83 23.14 12.69
CA SER A 243 -16.73 24.07 11.56
C SER A 243 -15.36 24.79 11.53
N GLU A 244 -14.78 25.07 12.68
CA GLU A 244 -13.49 25.73 12.81
C GLU A 244 -12.34 24.84 12.29
N ARG A 245 -12.31 23.56 12.67
CA ARG A 245 -11.30 22.61 12.22
C ARG A 245 -11.38 22.36 10.71
N LEU A 246 -12.60 22.16 10.19
CA LEU A 246 -12.79 21.94 8.76
C LEU A 246 -12.44 23.21 7.94
N MET A 247 -12.78 24.41 8.41
CA MET A 247 -12.36 25.65 7.76
C MET A 247 -10.84 25.78 7.72
N GLN A 248 -10.15 25.39 8.79
CA GLN A 248 -8.69 25.40 8.84
C GLN A 248 -8.08 24.39 7.84
N LEU A 249 -8.61 23.15 7.79
CA LEU A 249 -8.14 22.10 6.87
C LEU A 249 -8.36 22.50 5.40
N PHE A 250 -9.50 23.07 5.07
CA PHE A 250 -9.82 23.48 3.69
C PHE A 250 -9.28 24.86 3.32
N GLY A 251 -8.74 25.62 4.28
CA GLY A 251 -8.30 27.00 4.02
C GLY A 251 -9.43 27.93 3.58
N ILE A 252 -10.68 27.67 4.02
CA ILE A 252 -11.88 28.37 3.59
C ILE A 252 -12.47 29.24 4.70
N THR A 253 -13.25 30.25 4.31
CA THR A 253 -13.97 31.14 5.22
C THR A 253 -15.28 30.51 5.73
N GLU A 254 -15.82 31.04 6.85
CA GLU A 254 -17.12 30.64 7.38
C GLU A 254 -18.26 30.78 6.34
N GLU A 255 -18.22 31.80 5.49
CA GLU A 255 -19.20 31.99 4.40
C GLU A 255 -19.08 30.87 3.37
N GLN A 256 -17.85 30.44 3.01
CA GLN A 256 -17.61 29.32 2.09
C GLN A 256 -18.05 28.00 2.74
N PHE A 257 -17.66 27.76 3.99
CA PHE A 257 -18.04 26.58 4.74
C PHE A 257 -19.58 26.41 4.84
N SER A 258 -20.31 27.50 5.12
CA SER A 258 -21.78 27.46 5.22
C SER A 258 -22.46 27.00 3.93
N LYS A 259 -21.79 27.13 2.77
CA LYS A 259 -22.30 26.69 1.46
C LYS A 259 -21.97 25.20 1.18
N ILE A 260 -20.96 24.63 1.82
CA ILE A 260 -20.49 23.28 1.54
C ILE A 260 -21.26 22.22 2.34
N LYS A 261 -21.81 22.54 3.51
CA LYS A 261 -22.58 21.63 4.40
C LYS A 261 -21.95 20.24 4.55
N THR A 262 -20.64 20.15 4.65
CA THR A 262 -19.95 18.87 4.67
C THR A 262 -20.08 18.19 6.03
N ARG A 263 -20.65 16.98 6.02
CA ARG A 263 -20.40 15.98 7.05
C ARG A 263 -19.23 15.16 6.52
N SER A 264 -18.08 15.25 7.15
CA SER A 264 -16.97 14.34 6.87
C SER A 264 -17.07 13.09 7.73
N LEU A 265 -16.62 11.95 7.19
CA LEU A 265 -16.43 10.75 7.99
C LEU A 265 -15.19 10.93 8.86
N PRO A 266 -15.31 10.69 10.18
CA PRO A 266 -14.19 10.88 11.10
C PRO A 266 -13.07 9.84 10.96
N GLU A 267 -13.31 8.76 10.24
CA GLU A 267 -12.35 7.72 9.87
C GLU A 267 -11.31 8.19 8.87
N ILE A 268 -11.61 9.25 8.10
CA ILE A 268 -10.75 9.72 7.01
C ILE A 268 -9.42 10.22 7.56
N TRP A 269 -8.32 9.66 7.04
CA TRP A 269 -6.96 10.12 7.24
C TRP A 269 -6.51 11.04 6.12
N SER A 270 -6.61 10.59 4.85
CA SER A 270 -6.33 11.36 3.64
C SER A 270 -7.32 10.97 2.54
N TYR A 271 -7.48 11.79 1.49
CA TYR A 271 -8.48 11.59 0.46
C TYR A 271 -8.03 12.07 -0.91
N GLY A 272 -8.86 11.81 -1.93
CA GLY A 272 -8.54 12.19 -3.30
C GLY A 272 -7.57 11.23 -3.97
N VAL A 273 -7.59 9.96 -3.58
CA VAL A 273 -6.90 8.85 -4.24
C VAL A 273 -7.87 8.08 -5.14
N ARG A 274 -7.34 7.46 -6.20
CA ARG A 274 -8.15 6.70 -7.15
C ARG A 274 -8.28 5.23 -6.77
N ASN A 275 -7.17 4.51 -6.73
CA ASN A 275 -7.11 3.10 -6.37
C ASN A 275 -5.80 2.81 -5.62
N PRO A 276 -5.72 3.20 -4.34
CA PRO A 276 -4.55 3.01 -3.50
C PRO A 276 -4.48 1.53 -3.10
N TYR A 277 -4.11 0.68 -4.09
CA TYR A 277 -4.11 -0.76 -3.92
C TYR A 277 -3.08 -1.18 -2.88
N GLU A 278 -1.89 -0.54 -2.89
CA GLU A 278 -0.82 -0.79 -1.93
C GLU A 278 -0.36 0.51 -1.28
N PHE A 279 -0.14 0.45 0.02
CA PHE A 279 0.61 1.47 0.76
C PHE A 279 1.49 0.77 1.79
N SER A 280 2.52 1.44 2.26
CA SER A 280 3.39 0.90 3.31
C SER A 280 4.00 2.00 4.16
N PHE A 281 4.39 1.65 5.37
CA PHE A 281 5.13 2.53 6.26
C PHE A 281 6.62 2.21 6.20
N ASP A 282 7.45 3.26 6.20
CA ASP A 282 8.88 3.09 6.43
C ASP A 282 9.10 2.66 7.90
N PRO A 283 9.63 1.47 8.15
CA PRO A 283 9.81 0.97 9.52
C PRO A 283 10.72 1.84 10.39
N LYS A 284 11.56 2.68 9.75
CA LYS A 284 12.55 3.52 10.43
C LYS A 284 12.01 4.90 10.77
N THR A 285 11.22 5.50 9.90
CA THR A 285 10.76 6.88 10.04
C THR A 285 9.27 6.99 10.33
N GLY A 286 8.49 5.95 10.03
CA GLY A 286 7.03 5.96 10.12
C GLY A 286 6.35 6.73 8.99
N ASN A 287 7.11 7.23 8.00
CA ASN A 287 6.52 7.88 6.82
C ASN A 287 5.74 6.86 5.98
N MET A 288 4.64 7.30 5.39
CA MET A 288 3.80 6.46 4.54
C MET A 288 4.09 6.75 3.06
N PHE A 289 4.10 5.68 2.27
CA PHE A 289 4.12 5.74 0.82
C PHE A 289 2.88 5.02 0.30
N ILE A 290 2.18 5.66 -0.64
CA ILE A 290 0.97 5.11 -1.26
C ILE A 290 1.25 4.97 -2.76
N ALA A 291 1.05 3.75 -3.28
CA ALA A 291 1.05 3.47 -4.70
C ALA A 291 -0.39 3.60 -5.20
N ASP A 292 -0.71 4.69 -5.86
CA ASP A 292 -2.05 4.97 -6.38
C ASP A 292 -2.10 4.74 -7.88
N VAL A 293 -2.94 3.78 -8.29
CA VAL A 293 -3.05 3.36 -9.69
C VAL A 293 -3.82 4.40 -10.48
N GLY A 294 -3.18 4.95 -11.49
CA GLY A 294 -3.73 5.97 -12.36
C GLY A 294 -4.82 5.49 -13.32
N GLN A 295 -5.47 6.44 -13.99
CA GLN A 295 -6.57 6.13 -14.93
C GLN A 295 -6.04 5.77 -16.32
N ASN A 296 -5.33 6.68 -16.97
CA ASN A 296 -4.91 6.53 -18.35
C ASN A 296 -3.56 7.17 -18.67
N HIS A 297 -3.07 8.07 -17.82
CA HIS A 297 -1.94 8.92 -18.14
C HIS A 297 -0.74 8.69 -17.27
N TRP A 298 -0.95 8.57 -15.94
CA TRP A 298 0.12 8.56 -14.97
C TRP A 298 -0.14 7.57 -13.85
N GLU A 299 0.87 6.77 -13.54
CA GLU A 299 0.99 6.06 -12.29
C GLU A 299 1.68 6.95 -11.28
N GLU A 300 1.31 6.87 -10.00
CA GLU A 300 1.83 7.79 -8.99
C GLU A 300 2.24 7.12 -7.68
N ILE A 301 3.30 7.68 -7.08
CA ILE A 301 3.76 7.32 -5.75
C ILE A 301 3.63 8.56 -4.86
N ILE A 302 2.72 8.49 -3.92
CA ILE A 302 2.44 9.53 -2.95
C ILE A 302 3.35 9.33 -1.73
N PHE A 303 3.84 10.42 -1.17
CA PHE A 303 4.57 10.44 0.10
C PHE A 303 3.79 11.24 1.13
N GLU A 304 3.63 10.66 2.32
CA GLU A 304 3.02 11.30 3.47
C GLU A 304 3.95 11.17 4.69
N LYS A 305 4.24 12.29 5.30
CA LYS A 305 5.08 12.30 6.49
C LYS A 305 4.35 11.67 7.67
N ALA A 306 5.07 11.00 8.54
CA ALA A 306 4.52 10.39 9.75
C ALA A 306 3.68 11.39 10.56
N GLY A 307 2.43 11.05 10.81
CA GLY A 307 1.49 11.87 11.57
C GLY A 307 0.91 13.09 10.84
N ASP A 308 1.14 13.25 9.53
CA ASP A 308 0.72 14.42 8.75
C ASP A 308 -0.46 14.08 7.82
N GLY A 309 -1.59 13.66 8.39
CA GLY A 309 -2.81 13.37 7.64
C GLY A 309 -3.62 14.62 7.25
N GLY A 310 -4.72 14.42 6.51
CA GLY A 310 -5.63 15.48 6.06
C GLY A 310 -5.35 15.97 4.64
N HIS A 311 -4.45 15.27 3.92
CA HIS A 311 -4.13 15.61 2.55
C HIS A 311 -5.26 15.29 1.57
N ASN A 312 -5.39 16.15 0.55
CA ASN A 312 -6.17 15.89 -0.67
C ASN A 312 -5.20 15.65 -1.81
N TYR A 313 -5.22 14.47 -2.42
CA TYR A 313 -4.34 14.12 -3.54
C TYR A 313 -4.94 14.44 -4.91
N GLY A 314 -6.17 14.94 -4.93
CA GLY A 314 -6.75 15.64 -6.07
C GLY A 314 -7.66 14.81 -6.99
N TRP A 315 -7.63 13.48 -6.94
CA TRP A 315 -8.52 12.66 -7.76
C TRP A 315 -10.01 12.95 -7.46
N PRO A 316 -10.91 13.06 -8.46
CA PRO A 316 -10.71 12.91 -9.91
C PRO A 316 -10.40 14.22 -10.65
N ARG A 317 -10.05 15.28 -9.96
CA ARG A 317 -9.67 16.58 -10.59
C ARG A 317 -8.24 16.57 -11.11
N MET A 318 -7.42 15.69 -10.55
CA MET A 318 -6.02 15.49 -10.94
C MET A 318 -5.74 14.00 -11.13
N GLU A 319 -4.81 13.70 -12.04
CA GLU A 319 -4.13 12.43 -12.17
C GLU A 319 -2.64 12.72 -12.04
N ALA A 320 -2.04 12.25 -10.97
CA ALA A 320 -0.70 12.66 -10.51
C ALA A 320 -0.56 14.20 -10.39
N ALA A 321 0.39 14.79 -11.10
CA ALA A 321 0.65 16.23 -11.04
C ALA A 321 -0.14 17.06 -12.07
N PHE A 322 -1.05 16.46 -12.82
CA PHE A 322 -1.76 17.12 -13.91
C PHE A 322 -3.26 17.12 -13.70
N CYS A 323 -3.93 18.07 -14.37
CA CYS A 323 -5.38 18.05 -14.40
C CYS A 323 -5.89 16.81 -15.11
N HIS A 324 -6.89 16.19 -14.55
CA HIS A 324 -7.59 15.09 -15.19
C HIS A 324 -8.89 15.63 -15.79
N PRO A 325 -9.02 15.75 -17.10
CA PRO A 325 -10.27 16.11 -17.75
C PRO A 325 -11.16 14.86 -17.84
N MET A 326 -12.38 14.95 -17.40
CA MET A 326 -13.38 13.91 -17.64
C MET A 326 -13.60 13.65 -19.15
N THR A 327 -13.23 14.61 -20.02
CA THR A 327 -13.30 14.52 -21.49
C THR A 327 -12.28 15.48 -22.12
N GLY A 328 -11.14 15.02 -22.65
CA GLY A 328 -10.27 15.90 -23.45
C GLY A 328 -8.77 15.73 -23.22
N ASP A 329 -7.98 16.51 -23.92
CA ASP A 329 -6.53 16.48 -23.85
C ASP A 329 -6.03 17.00 -22.48
N PRO A 330 -5.34 16.18 -21.68
CA PRO A 330 -4.88 16.57 -20.34
C PRO A 330 -3.74 17.60 -20.36
N ALA A 331 -3.05 17.75 -21.50
CA ALA A 331 -1.90 18.63 -21.60
C ALA A 331 -2.24 20.13 -21.59
N GLU A 332 -3.51 20.49 -21.81
CA GLU A 332 -3.92 21.87 -22.07
C GLU A 332 -4.89 22.47 -21.04
N SER A 333 -5.31 21.72 -20.03
CA SER A 333 -6.24 22.27 -19.05
C SER A 333 -5.51 23.08 -17.97
N GLU A 334 -5.71 24.39 -17.95
CA GLU A 334 -5.40 25.25 -16.82
C GLU A 334 -6.31 24.88 -15.63
N CYS A 335 -5.98 23.83 -14.89
CA CYS A 335 -6.62 23.66 -13.60
C CYS A 335 -5.76 24.32 -12.51
N SER A 336 -6.42 24.92 -11.56
CA SER A 336 -5.74 25.21 -10.30
C SER A 336 -5.40 23.89 -9.62
N VAL A 337 -4.12 23.67 -9.32
CA VAL A 337 -3.68 22.53 -8.50
C VAL A 337 -4.54 22.47 -7.25
N VAL A 338 -5.29 21.38 -7.10
CA VAL A 338 -6.30 21.27 -6.05
C VAL A 338 -5.77 20.50 -4.84
N GLY A 339 -4.66 19.74 -5.00
CA GLY A 339 -4.18 18.78 -4.01
C GLY A 339 -2.68 18.78 -3.77
N THR A 340 -2.27 17.91 -2.86
CA THR A 340 -0.87 17.57 -2.59
C THR A 340 -0.32 16.74 -3.74
N LEU A 341 0.83 17.14 -4.28
CA LEU A 341 1.45 16.45 -5.40
C LEU A 341 2.12 15.14 -4.96
N PRO A 342 2.16 14.11 -5.82
CA PRO A 342 2.90 12.88 -5.54
C PRO A 342 4.42 13.14 -5.49
N ALA A 343 5.15 12.26 -4.80
CA ALA A 343 6.61 12.30 -4.76
C ALA A 343 7.22 11.89 -6.12
N ALA A 344 6.59 10.94 -6.82
CA ALA A 344 7.00 10.49 -8.13
C ALA A 344 5.82 10.08 -9.00
N MET A 345 6.04 10.07 -10.32
CA MET A 345 5.10 9.57 -11.31
C MET A 345 5.82 9.00 -12.53
N TYR A 346 5.15 8.09 -13.24
CA TYR A 346 5.63 7.56 -14.51
C TYR A 346 4.46 7.32 -15.51
N PRO A 347 4.72 7.30 -16.83
CA PRO A 347 3.66 7.20 -17.82
C PRO A 347 2.88 5.89 -17.74
N HIS A 348 1.57 5.97 -17.90
CA HIS A 348 0.72 4.82 -18.15
C HIS A 348 0.88 4.30 -19.60
N ASN A 349 0.76 2.98 -19.80
CA ASN A 349 1.08 2.33 -21.09
C ASN A 349 -0.06 2.41 -22.13
N THR A 350 -1.10 3.17 -21.89
CA THR A 350 -2.22 3.27 -22.81
C THR A 350 -1.95 4.31 -23.91
N ALA A 351 -2.20 3.93 -25.16
CA ALA A 351 -2.21 4.88 -26.28
C ALA A 351 -3.48 5.74 -26.19
N TYR A 352 -3.37 6.94 -25.66
CA TYR A 352 -4.43 7.95 -25.61
C TYR A 352 -3.96 9.23 -26.28
N PRO A 353 -4.87 10.12 -26.71
CA PRO A 353 -4.49 11.42 -27.24
C PRO A 353 -3.69 12.23 -26.20
N GLY A 354 -2.47 12.64 -26.54
CA GLY A 354 -1.56 13.34 -25.63
C GLY A 354 -0.62 12.43 -24.82
N ALA A 355 -0.62 11.11 -25.04
CA ALA A 355 0.36 10.22 -24.45
C ALA A 355 1.79 10.69 -24.74
N PRO A 356 2.74 10.57 -23.78
CA PRO A 356 4.13 10.86 -24.04
C PRO A 356 4.65 10.09 -25.24
N GLU A 357 5.43 10.72 -26.11
CA GLU A 357 6.07 10.04 -27.26
C GLU A 357 7.05 8.95 -26.78
N ASP A 358 7.70 9.18 -25.62
CA ASP A 358 8.58 8.20 -24.97
C ASP A 358 7.81 7.38 -23.92
N THR A 359 7.41 6.17 -24.33
CA THR A 359 6.79 5.17 -23.45
C THR A 359 7.79 4.14 -22.93
N SER A 360 9.10 4.39 -23.06
CA SER A 360 10.14 3.44 -22.64
C SER A 360 10.06 3.07 -21.17
N ASN A 361 9.51 3.96 -20.33
CA ASN A 361 9.29 3.76 -18.88
C ASN A 361 7.79 3.62 -18.51
N ALA A 362 6.93 3.34 -19.46
CA ALA A 362 5.50 3.21 -19.20
C ALA A 362 5.16 1.91 -18.48
N GLY A 363 4.11 1.98 -17.67
CA GLY A 363 3.50 0.86 -16.97
C GLY A 363 1.97 0.91 -17.05
N CYS A 364 1.27 0.23 -16.16
CA CYS A 364 -0.19 0.25 -16.15
C CYS A 364 -0.80 0.11 -14.74
N SER A 365 -0.02 -0.25 -13.75
CA SER A 365 -0.49 -0.41 -12.39
C SER A 365 0.70 -0.46 -11.44
N VAL A 366 0.91 0.62 -10.74
CA VAL A 366 1.96 0.72 -9.73
C VAL A 366 1.64 -0.18 -8.54
N GLN A 367 2.67 -0.91 -8.06
CA GLN A 367 2.59 -1.77 -6.88
C GLN A 367 3.60 -1.28 -5.85
N GLY A 368 3.12 -1.01 -4.64
CA GLY A 368 3.97 -0.60 -3.52
C GLY A 368 4.72 -1.79 -2.93
N PHE A 369 6.04 -1.66 -2.69
CA PHE A 369 6.77 -2.75 -2.06
C PHE A 369 7.16 -2.42 -0.62
N GLY A 370 7.77 -1.26 -0.41
CA GLY A 370 8.24 -0.83 0.89
C GLY A 370 9.58 -0.10 0.83
N VAL A 371 10.03 0.40 1.97
CA VAL A 371 11.29 1.14 2.09
C VAL A 371 12.42 0.20 2.46
N ALA A 372 13.43 0.12 1.59
CA ALA A 372 14.67 -0.60 1.90
C ALA A 372 15.54 0.26 2.82
N ASN A 373 16.03 -0.37 3.90
CA ASN A 373 16.93 0.26 4.87
C ASN A 373 18.19 -0.59 5.10
N TYR A 374 18.68 -1.23 4.04
CA TYR A 374 19.80 -2.19 4.06
C TYR A 374 20.58 -2.17 2.75
N GLY A 375 21.76 -2.78 2.75
CA GLY A 375 22.55 -3.04 1.52
C GLY A 375 22.93 -1.79 0.72
N GLY A 376 23.04 -0.61 1.37
CA GLY A 376 23.35 0.66 0.71
C GLY A 376 22.13 1.35 0.09
N MET A 377 20.92 0.84 0.34
CA MET A 377 19.64 1.42 -0.11
C MET A 377 18.87 2.11 1.02
N ASP A 378 19.56 2.67 2.00
CA ASP A 378 18.91 3.32 3.14
C ASP A 378 17.91 4.41 2.72
N GLY A 379 16.64 4.24 3.11
CA GLY A 379 15.56 5.18 2.81
C GLY A 379 15.08 5.16 1.36
N VAL A 380 15.40 4.12 0.58
CA VAL A 380 14.89 3.95 -0.79
C VAL A 380 13.56 3.21 -0.75
N TYR A 381 12.47 3.89 -1.10
CA TYR A 381 11.19 3.24 -1.35
C TYR A 381 11.24 2.47 -2.67
N LEU A 382 10.82 1.23 -2.65
CA LEU A 382 10.75 0.35 -3.80
C LEU A 382 9.30 0.20 -4.27
N ALA A 383 9.10 0.27 -5.57
CA ALA A 383 7.82 0.03 -6.20
C ALA A 383 8.00 -0.84 -7.44
N GLY A 384 6.98 -1.60 -7.79
CA GLY A 384 6.93 -2.37 -9.03
C GLY A 384 5.83 -1.87 -9.96
N ASP A 385 5.83 -2.42 -11.16
CA ASP A 385 4.72 -2.25 -12.09
C ASP A 385 4.24 -3.60 -12.60
N TRP A 386 2.94 -3.81 -12.51
CA TRP A 386 2.31 -5.08 -12.81
C TRP A 386 2.39 -5.48 -14.29
N CYS A 387 2.27 -4.52 -15.22
CA CYS A 387 2.32 -4.79 -16.67
C CYS A 387 3.74 -5.02 -17.18
N SER A 388 4.65 -4.16 -16.78
CA SER A 388 5.99 -4.12 -17.35
C SER A 388 7.00 -5.00 -16.59
N GLY A 389 6.70 -5.32 -15.34
CA GLY A 389 7.62 -6.04 -14.45
C GLY A 389 8.86 -5.24 -14.09
N ARG A 390 8.78 -3.91 -14.18
CA ARG A 390 9.83 -2.98 -13.74
C ARG A 390 9.81 -2.85 -12.24
N VAL A 391 11.00 -2.63 -11.68
CA VAL A 391 11.17 -2.23 -10.29
C VAL A 391 11.84 -0.87 -10.26
N PHE A 392 11.25 0.03 -9.53
CA PHE A 392 11.70 1.40 -9.35
C PHE A 392 12.17 1.62 -7.92
N GLY A 393 13.11 2.55 -7.76
CA GLY A 393 13.51 3.10 -6.47
C GLY A 393 13.20 4.60 -6.42
N LEU A 394 12.69 5.06 -5.29
CA LEU A 394 12.39 6.44 -4.97
C LEU A 394 13.07 6.84 -3.67
N ALA A 395 13.83 7.94 -3.68
CA ALA A 395 14.45 8.47 -2.48
C ALA A 395 14.54 10.00 -2.54
N ASN A 396 14.54 10.64 -1.38
CA ASN A 396 14.84 12.07 -1.28
C ASN A 396 16.32 12.25 -0.93
N ASP A 397 17.06 12.99 -1.76
CA ASP A 397 18.51 13.26 -1.57
C ASP A 397 18.78 14.43 -0.62
N GLY A 398 17.73 14.99 -0.01
CA GLY A 398 17.78 16.17 0.85
C GLY A 398 17.56 17.49 0.11
N GLN A 399 17.45 17.46 -1.22
CA GLN A 399 17.14 18.60 -2.08
C GLN A 399 15.90 18.34 -2.93
N SER A 400 15.78 17.13 -3.44
CA SER A 400 14.70 16.71 -4.34
C SER A 400 14.44 15.20 -4.24
N TRP A 401 13.28 14.80 -4.72
CA TRP A 401 12.98 13.41 -4.93
C TRP A 401 13.72 12.90 -6.17
N GLN A 402 14.32 11.71 -6.06
CA GLN A 402 15.03 11.01 -7.12
C GLN A 402 14.31 9.71 -7.40
N PHE A 403 13.92 9.46 -8.64
CA PHE A 403 13.18 8.28 -9.08
C PHE A 403 13.92 7.58 -10.21
N LYS A 404 14.17 6.29 -10.07
CA LYS A 404 14.99 5.52 -11.01
C LYS A 404 14.44 4.13 -11.20
N GLU A 405 14.41 3.65 -12.45
CA GLU A 405 14.26 2.24 -12.75
C GLU A 405 15.53 1.49 -12.33
N LEU A 406 15.36 0.43 -11.56
CA LEU A 406 16.45 -0.40 -11.04
C LEU A 406 16.67 -1.65 -11.88
N ILE A 407 15.60 -2.41 -12.12
CA ILE A 407 15.61 -3.61 -12.97
C ILE A 407 14.26 -3.77 -13.66
N GLN A 408 14.27 -4.54 -14.76
CA GLN A 408 13.07 -5.02 -15.42
C GLN A 408 13.10 -6.54 -15.47
N THR A 409 12.06 -7.19 -14.92
CA THR A 409 12.00 -8.65 -14.80
C THR A 409 10.96 -9.29 -15.73
N GLY A 410 9.97 -8.55 -16.17
CA GLY A 410 8.80 -9.06 -16.89
C GLY A 410 7.83 -9.87 -15.99
N MET A 411 7.99 -9.81 -14.66
CA MET A 411 7.06 -10.43 -13.71
C MET A 411 5.83 -9.56 -13.54
N GLN A 412 4.69 -10.19 -13.28
CA GLN A 412 3.47 -9.49 -12.86
C GLN A 412 3.48 -9.35 -11.34
N PHE A 413 4.05 -8.27 -10.84
CA PHE A 413 4.04 -7.98 -9.40
C PHE A 413 2.63 -7.68 -8.93
N THR A 414 2.24 -8.26 -7.82
CA THR A 414 0.90 -8.10 -7.26
C THR A 414 0.89 -7.45 -5.89
N ALA A 415 1.97 -7.53 -5.13
CA ALA A 415 2.10 -6.85 -3.84
C ALA A 415 3.55 -6.85 -3.33
N GLY A 416 3.78 -5.98 -2.35
CA GLY A 416 4.98 -5.97 -1.53
C GLY A 416 4.69 -5.97 -0.04
N GLY A 417 5.74 -6.06 0.77
CA GLY A 417 5.66 -6.04 2.23
C GLY A 417 7.01 -6.31 2.87
N TYR A 418 6.98 -6.73 4.14
CA TYR A 418 8.19 -6.94 4.93
C TYR A 418 8.22 -8.30 5.61
N ASP A 419 9.44 -8.85 5.80
CA ASP A 419 9.68 -9.87 6.82
C ASP A 419 9.93 -9.22 8.20
N GLU A 420 10.13 -10.04 9.24
CA GLU A 420 10.35 -9.53 10.61
C GLU A 420 11.67 -8.77 10.79
N GLU A 421 12.63 -8.93 9.89
CA GLU A 421 13.87 -8.16 9.84
C GLU A 421 13.77 -6.89 9.00
N ASN A 422 12.55 -6.54 8.54
CA ASN A 422 12.26 -5.42 7.64
C ASN A 422 12.96 -5.51 6.27
N ASN A 423 13.24 -6.72 5.78
CA ASN A 423 13.63 -6.88 4.39
C ASN A 423 12.39 -6.77 3.50
N VAL A 424 12.53 -6.07 2.38
CA VAL A 424 11.45 -5.91 1.43
C VAL A 424 11.19 -7.22 0.70
N LEU A 425 9.95 -7.67 0.76
CA LEU A 425 9.43 -8.84 0.07
C LEU A 425 8.51 -8.41 -1.07
N VAL A 426 8.47 -9.21 -2.13
CA VAL A 426 7.53 -9.01 -3.23
C VAL A 426 6.94 -10.34 -3.66
N VAL A 427 5.68 -10.32 -4.05
CA VAL A 427 5.00 -11.46 -4.66
C VAL A 427 4.61 -11.12 -6.09
N ASN A 428 4.64 -12.15 -6.93
CA ASN A 428 4.16 -12.04 -8.30
C ASN A 428 3.18 -13.16 -8.61
N ALA A 429 2.18 -12.86 -9.42
CA ALA A 429 1.37 -13.85 -10.11
C ALA A 429 1.97 -14.18 -11.48
N ASN A 430 1.63 -15.33 -12.00
CA ASN A 430 1.92 -15.70 -13.37
C ASN A 430 0.59 -15.78 -14.14
N ASN A 431 0.32 -14.81 -15.00
CA ASN A 431 -0.84 -14.83 -15.87
C ASN A 431 -2.21 -14.54 -15.19
N PHE A 432 -2.24 -13.52 -14.36
CA PHE A 432 -3.40 -13.07 -13.58
C PHE A 432 -4.68 -12.82 -14.43
N TYR A 433 -4.53 -12.54 -15.74
CA TYR A 433 -5.67 -12.38 -16.68
C TYR A 433 -6.44 -13.66 -17.00
N LEU A 434 -5.96 -14.82 -16.60
CA LEU A 434 -6.75 -16.07 -16.73
C LEU A 434 -7.80 -16.25 -15.60
N ALA A 435 -8.16 -15.15 -14.93
CA ALA A 435 -9.21 -15.12 -13.92
C ALA A 435 -10.54 -15.75 -14.37
N ASP A 436 -10.83 -15.72 -15.67
CA ASP A 436 -11.99 -16.38 -16.27
C ASP A 436 -12.02 -17.91 -16.04
N GLN A 437 -10.87 -18.51 -15.71
CA GLN A 437 -10.75 -19.94 -15.40
C GLN A 437 -10.79 -20.23 -13.88
N GLY A 438 -10.87 -19.19 -13.08
CA GLY A 438 -10.79 -19.24 -11.63
C GLY A 438 -9.37 -19.14 -11.08
N PRO A 439 -9.21 -18.64 -9.86
CA PRO A 439 -7.91 -18.33 -9.27
C PRO A 439 -7.03 -19.56 -9.04
N ASP A 440 -7.62 -20.74 -8.87
CA ASP A 440 -6.89 -21.99 -8.61
C ASP A 440 -6.30 -22.65 -9.88
N THR A 441 -6.52 -22.08 -11.06
CA THR A 441 -6.06 -22.65 -12.34
C THR A 441 -4.85 -21.92 -12.94
N ASN A 442 -4.46 -20.79 -12.36
CA ASN A 442 -3.33 -20.01 -12.83
C ASN A 442 -1.98 -20.71 -12.54
N PRO A 443 -0.95 -20.52 -13.37
CA PRO A 443 0.39 -20.96 -13.04
C PRO A 443 0.83 -20.39 -11.69
N PRO A 444 1.55 -21.16 -10.86
CA PRO A 444 1.95 -20.71 -9.54
C PRO A 444 2.78 -19.43 -9.57
N GLY A 445 2.44 -18.49 -8.70
CA GLY A 445 3.25 -17.32 -8.38
C GLY A 445 4.39 -17.65 -7.41
N SER A 446 5.15 -16.63 -7.05
CA SER A 446 6.36 -16.79 -6.23
C SER A 446 6.53 -15.63 -5.26
N LEU A 447 7.28 -15.90 -4.19
CA LEU A 447 7.73 -14.92 -3.21
C LEU A 447 9.21 -14.66 -3.40
N TRP A 448 9.62 -13.39 -3.39
CA TRP A 448 10.98 -12.92 -3.58
C TRP A 448 11.39 -11.95 -2.50
N ARG A 449 12.67 -11.96 -2.14
CA ARG A 449 13.29 -10.91 -1.32
C ARG A 449 14.06 -9.97 -2.24
N VAL A 450 13.87 -8.67 -2.05
CA VAL A 450 14.70 -7.64 -2.69
C VAL A 450 15.97 -7.46 -1.84
N MET A 451 17.12 -7.51 -2.47
CA MET A 451 18.39 -7.32 -1.77
C MET A 451 19.43 -6.68 -2.68
N ALA A 452 20.53 -6.19 -2.11
CA ALA A 452 21.65 -5.73 -2.91
C ALA A 452 22.22 -6.89 -3.72
N ALA A 453 22.57 -6.64 -4.99
CA ALA A 453 23.10 -7.68 -5.86
C ALA A 453 24.43 -8.28 -5.35
N SER A 454 25.20 -7.49 -4.58
CA SER A 454 26.44 -7.95 -3.92
C SER A 454 26.21 -8.97 -2.81
N ASP A 455 25.00 -9.01 -2.25
CA ASP A 455 24.67 -9.78 -1.05
C ASP A 455 23.92 -11.09 -1.38
N VAL A 456 23.73 -11.35 -2.69
CA VAL A 456 23.05 -12.57 -3.17
C VAL A 456 23.83 -13.80 -2.76
N PRO A 457 23.22 -14.77 -2.04
CA PRO A 457 23.89 -15.99 -1.64
C PRO A 457 24.29 -16.87 -2.84
N ASP A 458 25.41 -17.58 -2.72
CA ASP A 458 25.85 -18.53 -3.73
C ASP A 458 24.78 -19.60 -3.98
N GLY A 459 24.44 -19.83 -5.24
CA GLY A 459 23.46 -20.83 -5.65
C GLY A 459 21.99 -20.41 -5.47
N ALA A 460 21.71 -19.18 -5.04
CA ALA A 460 20.35 -18.67 -4.95
C ALA A 460 19.67 -18.57 -6.33
N THR A 461 18.37 -18.80 -6.36
CA THR A 461 17.55 -18.53 -7.56
C THR A 461 17.28 -17.03 -7.65
N VAL A 462 17.74 -16.40 -8.72
CA VAL A 462 17.59 -14.97 -8.97
C VAL A 462 16.66 -14.74 -10.15
N ALA A 463 15.82 -13.71 -10.05
CA ALA A 463 14.95 -13.31 -11.14
C ALA A 463 15.75 -12.94 -12.40
N LYS A 464 15.24 -13.36 -13.55
CA LYS A 464 15.84 -13.00 -14.83
C LYS A 464 15.52 -11.54 -15.14
N VAL A 465 16.56 -10.78 -15.47
CA VAL A 465 16.39 -9.42 -15.97
C VAL A 465 16.01 -9.49 -17.45
N ALA A 466 14.94 -8.83 -17.83
CA ALA A 466 14.56 -8.68 -19.24
C ALA A 466 15.63 -7.84 -19.93
N LYS A 467 15.99 -8.25 -21.16
CA LYS A 467 17.02 -7.55 -21.95
C LYS A 467 16.37 -6.49 -22.83
#